data_28cf1bb95eb995ff80a52071a181912e
#
_entry.id   28cf1bb95eb995ff80a52071a181912e
#
_cell.length_a   1.000
_cell.length_b   1.000
_cell.length_c   1.000
_cell.angle_alpha   90.00
_cell.angle_beta   90.00
_cell.angle_gamma   90.00
#
_symmetry.space_group_name_H-M   'P 1'
#
loop_
_entity.id
_entity.type
_entity.pdbx_description
1 polymer ?
#
loop_
_entity_poly.entity_id
_entity_poly.type
_entity_poly.pdbx_seq_one_letter_code
_entity_poly.pdbx_strand_id
1 'polypeptide(L)'
;MAAPARAVALETLRRVHTGRGDLASSLERGRMRLADERDRALAAEIALGTLRWRAALDHVIAWAGQRSIDAFDAEVLDILRLSAYQILHLDRVPASAAVNDAVTLARQTGHARAAGAVNAILRRVSRGRSALPLPDATDPRAHLSVTWSHPGWLVDRWLERYGFEAALEWVRFNNAPAPLTLRANTLLTTRDDLARALAREGVVTRPCVYAPEGLVVESGSPFRASPAAEGHFLAQDEASQLVGAVAALPPLGRAADVCAAPGGKTAQLAAAAGPAGVIVAGDVRSRRVRLLRQTLRAARVETAHVVCHDVLGGLPFGAVFDTVLVDVPCSSLGTIRRDPDIRWSRRDTDLADLADRQLRMLGAAAAGVRAGGVLVYATCSSEPEENEAVVDAFLASHPAFTLEDPRSTDAAVPRGVFACLDDRGCLRTLPHRHGLEAFFAARLRHRA
;
A
#
# COMPACT_ATOMS: atom_id res chain seq x y z
N MET A 1 -10.97 -23.76 23.78
CA MET A 1 -10.14 -22.57 23.41
C MET A 1 -10.64 -22.07 22.08
N ALA A 2 -10.61 -20.75 21.84
CA ALA A 2 -10.91 -20.21 20.52
C ALA A 2 -9.85 -20.69 19.50
N ALA A 3 -10.23 -20.78 18.22
CA ALA A 3 -9.32 -21.19 17.17
C ALA A 3 -8.10 -20.22 17.10
N PRO A 4 -6.86 -20.75 16.95
CA PRO A 4 -5.65 -19.96 17.01
C PRO A 4 -5.61 -18.77 16.04
N ALA A 5 -6.12 -18.94 14.82
CA ALA A 5 -6.22 -17.88 13.81
C ALA A 5 -7.02 -16.66 14.29
N ARG A 6 -8.15 -16.89 14.99
CA ARG A 6 -9.02 -15.82 15.52
C ARG A 6 -8.37 -15.07 16.69
N ALA A 7 -7.64 -15.78 17.54
CA ALA A 7 -6.88 -15.17 18.64
C ALA A 7 -5.77 -14.26 18.09
N VAL A 8 -5.05 -14.70 17.06
CA VAL A 8 -4.03 -13.90 16.36
C VAL A 8 -4.64 -12.68 15.67
N ALA A 9 -5.80 -12.84 15.02
CA ALA A 9 -6.50 -11.71 14.39
C ALA A 9 -6.93 -10.66 15.43
N LEU A 10 -7.51 -11.08 16.57
CA LEU A 10 -7.89 -10.18 17.66
C LEU A 10 -6.68 -9.42 18.23
N GLU A 11 -5.57 -10.12 18.51
CA GLU A 11 -4.36 -9.47 19.01
C GLU A 11 -3.81 -8.46 18.00
N THR A 12 -3.85 -8.79 16.70
CA THR A 12 -3.44 -7.87 15.63
C THR A 12 -4.29 -6.60 15.62
N LEU A 13 -5.63 -6.73 15.64
CA LEU A 13 -6.55 -5.59 15.68
C LEU A 13 -6.31 -4.70 16.90
N ARG A 14 -6.14 -5.29 18.08
CA ARG A 14 -5.84 -4.56 19.32
C ARG A 14 -4.53 -3.78 19.23
N ARG A 15 -3.48 -4.36 18.64
CA ARG A 15 -2.18 -3.68 18.47
C ARG A 15 -2.30 -2.48 17.53
N VAL A 16 -3.06 -2.63 16.44
CA VAL A 16 -3.33 -1.54 15.50
C VAL A 16 -4.14 -0.43 16.18
N HIS A 17 -5.24 -0.76 16.85
CA HIS A 17 -6.12 0.22 17.51
C HIS A 17 -5.44 0.97 18.65
N THR A 18 -4.51 0.33 19.36
CA THR A 18 -3.76 0.96 20.46
C THR A 18 -2.48 1.66 20.01
N GLY A 19 -2.18 1.71 18.70
CA GLY A 19 -0.96 2.30 18.17
C GLY A 19 0.34 1.56 18.54
N ARG A 20 0.24 0.33 19.06
CA ARG A 20 1.40 -0.49 19.48
C ARG A 20 2.10 -1.22 18.33
N GLY A 21 1.64 -1.03 17.10
CA GLY A 21 2.22 -1.58 15.87
C GLY A 21 1.35 -1.30 14.67
N ASP A 22 1.97 -1.28 13.50
CA ASP A 22 1.27 -1.29 12.23
C ASP A 22 0.68 -2.67 11.91
N LEU A 23 -0.24 -2.71 10.95
CA LEU A 23 -0.96 -3.93 10.57
C LEU A 23 -0.01 -5.01 10.07
N ALA A 24 0.90 -4.67 9.14
CA ALA A 24 1.81 -5.63 8.52
C ALA A 24 2.73 -6.31 9.55
N SER A 25 3.42 -5.52 10.40
CA SER A 25 4.30 -6.06 11.45
C SER A 25 3.55 -6.86 12.51
N SER A 26 2.31 -6.46 12.83
CA SER A 26 1.49 -7.16 13.81
C SER A 26 1.00 -8.51 13.30
N LEU A 27 0.58 -8.56 12.02
CA LEU A 27 0.20 -9.79 11.34
C LEU A 27 1.38 -10.74 11.18
N GLU A 28 2.53 -10.26 10.72
CA GLU A 28 3.74 -11.08 10.57
C GLU A 28 4.11 -11.79 11.88
N ARG A 29 4.19 -11.01 12.97
CA ARG A 29 4.48 -11.54 14.31
C ARG A 29 3.46 -12.59 14.78
N GLY A 30 2.17 -12.34 14.54
CA GLY A 30 1.11 -13.26 14.91
C GLY A 30 1.17 -14.56 14.09
N ARG A 31 1.38 -14.43 12.79
CA ARG A 31 1.46 -15.58 11.86
C ARG A 31 2.64 -16.50 12.14
N MET A 32 3.79 -15.98 12.60
CA MET A 32 4.93 -16.81 13.00
C MET A 32 4.63 -17.79 14.13
N ARG A 33 3.59 -17.55 14.94
CA ARG A 33 3.16 -18.45 16.04
C ARG A 33 2.18 -19.52 15.58
N LEU A 34 1.69 -19.45 14.34
CA LEU A 34 0.76 -20.41 13.76
C LEU A 34 1.54 -21.44 12.94
N ALA A 35 1.36 -22.73 13.26
CA ALA A 35 2.02 -23.81 12.54
C ALA A 35 1.38 -24.05 11.17
N ASP A 36 0.04 -24.03 11.08
CA ASP A 36 -0.72 -24.28 9.85
C ASP A 36 -0.78 -23.04 8.97
N GLU A 37 -0.51 -23.20 7.69
CA GLU A 37 -0.59 -22.14 6.69
C GLU A 37 -2.03 -21.64 6.46
N ARG A 38 -3.02 -22.54 6.59
CA ARG A 38 -4.45 -22.18 6.50
C ARG A 38 -4.84 -21.24 7.65
N ASP A 39 -4.35 -21.51 8.86
CA ASP A 39 -4.57 -20.63 10.01
C ASP A 39 -3.88 -19.28 9.81
N ARG A 40 -2.68 -19.27 9.22
CA ARG A 40 -1.97 -18.02 8.87
C ARG A 40 -2.75 -17.19 7.87
N ALA A 41 -3.29 -17.83 6.83
CA ALA A 41 -4.12 -17.17 5.83
C ALA A 41 -5.43 -16.65 6.43
N LEU A 42 -6.11 -17.47 7.24
CA LEU A 42 -7.36 -17.11 7.90
C LEU A 42 -7.17 -15.94 8.89
N ALA A 43 -6.10 -15.93 9.68
CA ALA A 43 -5.81 -14.84 10.60
C ALA A 43 -5.59 -13.51 9.85
N ALA A 44 -4.87 -13.55 8.73
CA ALA A 44 -4.68 -12.37 7.88
C ALA A 44 -6.00 -11.90 7.26
N GLU A 45 -6.78 -12.83 6.70
CA GLU A 45 -8.09 -12.52 6.09
C GLU A 45 -9.06 -11.88 7.08
N ILE A 46 -9.17 -12.43 8.30
CA ILE A 46 -10.02 -11.86 9.35
C ILE A 46 -9.54 -10.46 9.76
N ALA A 47 -8.25 -10.25 9.99
CA ALA A 47 -7.73 -8.97 10.43
C ALA A 47 -7.89 -7.88 9.34
N LEU A 48 -7.45 -8.17 8.11
CA LEU A 48 -7.57 -7.27 6.97
C LEU A 48 -9.03 -6.95 6.64
N GLY A 49 -9.87 -7.99 6.58
CA GLY A 49 -11.28 -7.83 6.26
C GLY A 49 -12.05 -7.05 7.32
N THR A 50 -11.75 -7.27 8.60
CA THR A 50 -12.35 -6.51 9.70
C THR A 50 -12.05 -5.02 9.58
N LEU A 51 -10.80 -4.64 9.27
CA LEU A 51 -10.41 -3.25 9.07
C LEU A 51 -11.01 -2.67 7.78
N ARG A 52 -11.07 -3.46 6.72
CA ARG A 52 -11.65 -3.06 5.43
C ARG A 52 -13.12 -2.71 5.54
N TRP A 53 -13.90 -3.48 6.29
CA TRP A 53 -15.34 -3.34 6.44
C TRP A 53 -15.78 -2.70 7.76
N ARG A 54 -14.85 -2.07 8.48
CA ARG A 54 -15.07 -1.58 9.86
C ARG A 54 -16.34 -0.74 10.03
N ALA A 55 -16.59 0.26 9.18
CA ALA A 55 -17.77 1.13 9.36
C ALA A 55 -19.09 0.39 9.07
N ALA A 56 -19.12 -0.48 8.07
CA ALA A 56 -20.28 -1.33 7.81
C ALA A 56 -20.54 -2.30 8.98
N LEU A 57 -19.48 -2.90 9.51
CA LEU A 57 -19.57 -3.79 10.68
C LEU A 57 -20.07 -3.03 11.91
N ASP A 58 -19.56 -1.83 12.18
CA ASP A 58 -19.98 -0.97 13.29
C ASP A 58 -21.46 -0.63 13.19
N HIS A 59 -21.92 -0.26 12.00
CA HIS A 59 -23.33 0.05 11.76
C HIS A 59 -24.24 -1.16 12.03
N VAL A 60 -23.85 -2.34 11.53
CA VAL A 60 -24.61 -3.59 11.74
C VAL A 60 -24.58 -4.03 13.20
N ILE A 61 -23.47 -3.86 13.90
CA ILE A 61 -23.34 -4.18 15.33
C ILE A 61 -24.19 -3.24 16.17
N ALA A 62 -24.18 -1.94 15.88
CA ALA A 62 -25.03 -0.96 16.57
C ALA A 62 -26.52 -1.27 16.40
N TRP A 63 -26.96 -1.57 15.15
CA TRP A 63 -28.32 -2.03 14.87
C TRP A 63 -28.68 -3.31 15.62
N ALA A 64 -27.81 -4.32 15.60
CA ALA A 64 -28.06 -5.59 16.27
C ALA A 64 -28.04 -5.46 17.79
N GLY A 65 -27.20 -4.60 18.33
CA GLY A 65 -27.08 -4.33 19.77
C GLY A 65 -28.07 -3.31 20.30
N GLN A 66 -28.80 -2.59 19.42
CA GLN A 66 -29.74 -1.50 19.75
C GLN A 66 -29.10 -0.42 20.64
N ARG A 67 -27.83 -0.10 20.40
CA ARG A 67 -27.08 0.92 21.13
C ARG A 67 -25.94 1.51 20.28
N SER A 68 -25.49 2.72 20.66
CA SER A 68 -24.35 3.36 20.02
C SER A 68 -23.11 2.45 20.10
N ILE A 69 -22.26 2.54 19.05
CA ILE A 69 -21.01 1.79 18.97
C ILE A 69 -20.05 2.18 20.11
N ASP A 70 -20.06 3.44 20.54
CA ASP A 70 -19.20 3.98 21.59
C ASP A 70 -19.58 3.46 23.01
N ALA A 71 -20.75 2.83 23.15
CA ALA A 71 -21.18 2.21 24.40
C ALA A 71 -20.61 0.81 24.63
N PHE A 72 -19.83 0.28 23.66
CA PHE A 72 -19.15 -1.01 23.81
C PHE A 72 -17.74 -0.82 24.37
N ASP A 73 -17.30 -1.77 25.21
CA ASP A 73 -15.90 -1.92 25.52
C ASP A 73 -15.09 -2.17 24.22
N ALA A 74 -13.93 -1.53 24.10
CA ALA A 74 -13.13 -1.56 22.86
C ALA A 74 -12.73 -2.98 22.47
N GLU A 75 -12.39 -3.85 23.43
CA GLU A 75 -12.01 -5.22 23.13
C GLU A 75 -13.19 -6.11 22.77
N VAL A 76 -14.33 -5.88 23.44
CA VAL A 76 -15.60 -6.55 23.09
C VAL A 76 -16.05 -6.14 21.69
N LEU A 77 -15.85 -4.86 21.33
CA LEU A 77 -16.16 -4.37 20.00
C LEU A 77 -15.29 -5.01 18.92
N ASP A 78 -14.00 -5.20 19.18
CA ASP A 78 -13.12 -5.89 18.24
C ASP A 78 -13.51 -7.37 18.07
N ILE A 79 -13.94 -8.04 19.15
CA ILE A 79 -14.50 -9.40 19.06
C ILE A 79 -15.77 -9.42 18.23
N LEU A 80 -16.67 -8.46 18.40
CA LEU A 80 -17.89 -8.34 17.60
C LEU A 80 -17.57 -8.10 16.12
N ARG A 81 -16.67 -7.14 15.81
CA ARG A 81 -16.24 -6.80 14.45
C ARG A 81 -15.67 -8.00 13.71
N LEU A 82 -14.66 -8.67 14.29
CA LEU A 82 -14.00 -9.80 13.62
C LEU A 82 -14.95 -10.99 13.42
N SER A 83 -15.93 -11.15 14.32
CA SER A 83 -16.91 -12.24 14.22
C SER A 83 -18.03 -11.90 13.24
N ALA A 84 -18.52 -10.66 13.24
CA ALA A 84 -19.47 -10.17 12.25
C ALA A 84 -18.88 -10.22 10.83
N TYR A 85 -17.59 -9.85 10.67
CA TYR A 85 -16.89 -10.00 9.39
C TYR A 85 -16.95 -11.46 8.88
N GLN A 86 -16.63 -12.42 9.72
CA GLN A 86 -16.67 -13.84 9.35
C GLN A 86 -18.08 -14.29 8.95
N ILE A 87 -19.10 -13.85 9.69
CA ILE A 87 -20.51 -14.20 9.42
C ILE A 87 -20.99 -13.63 8.07
N LEU A 88 -20.54 -12.41 7.73
CA LEU A 88 -21.05 -11.65 6.58
C LEU A 88 -20.25 -11.89 5.29
N HIS A 89 -18.95 -12.16 5.40
CA HIS A 89 -18.02 -12.13 4.26
C HIS A 89 -17.24 -13.45 4.05
N LEU A 90 -17.31 -14.42 4.96
CA LEU A 90 -16.58 -15.68 4.81
C LEU A 90 -17.53 -16.89 4.65
N ASP A 91 -17.84 -17.24 3.41
CA ASP A 91 -18.79 -18.33 3.11
C ASP A 91 -18.35 -19.70 3.64
N ARG A 92 -17.04 -19.94 3.77
CA ARG A 92 -16.48 -21.21 4.27
C ARG A 92 -16.46 -21.30 5.79
N VAL A 93 -16.82 -20.23 6.51
CA VAL A 93 -16.90 -20.22 7.98
C VAL A 93 -18.34 -20.34 8.42
N PRO A 94 -18.76 -21.43 9.07
CA PRO A 94 -20.10 -21.54 9.62
C PRO A 94 -20.37 -20.42 10.63
N ALA A 95 -21.51 -19.74 10.50
CA ALA A 95 -21.86 -18.64 11.41
C ALA A 95 -21.89 -19.09 12.89
N SER A 96 -22.33 -20.33 13.16
CA SER A 96 -22.31 -20.91 14.51
C SER A 96 -20.90 -21.02 15.08
N ALA A 97 -19.92 -21.37 14.26
CA ALA A 97 -18.51 -21.45 14.68
C ALA A 97 -17.96 -20.05 15.02
N ALA A 98 -18.25 -19.05 14.19
CA ALA A 98 -17.84 -17.67 14.46
C ALA A 98 -18.46 -17.14 15.78
N VAL A 99 -19.73 -17.42 16.03
CA VAL A 99 -20.42 -17.02 17.29
C VAL A 99 -19.82 -17.75 18.50
N ASN A 100 -19.58 -19.04 18.43
CA ASN A 100 -19.01 -19.83 19.54
C ASN A 100 -17.59 -19.36 19.90
N ASP A 101 -16.77 -19.09 18.89
CA ASP A 101 -15.42 -18.59 19.13
C ASP A 101 -15.43 -17.16 19.69
N ALA A 102 -16.37 -16.30 19.26
CA ALA A 102 -16.54 -14.97 19.84
C ALA A 102 -16.86 -15.00 21.34
N VAL A 103 -17.79 -15.87 21.74
CA VAL A 103 -18.13 -16.09 23.16
C VAL A 103 -16.91 -16.61 23.95
N THR A 104 -16.15 -17.50 23.33
CA THR A 104 -14.94 -18.05 23.96
C THR A 104 -13.87 -16.98 24.11
N LEU A 105 -13.63 -16.16 23.07
CA LEU A 105 -12.70 -15.03 23.11
C LEU A 105 -13.08 -14.05 24.21
N ALA A 106 -14.35 -13.66 24.29
CA ALA A 106 -14.83 -12.74 25.35
C ALA A 106 -14.54 -13.26 26.76
N ARG A 107 -14.67 -14.57 26.98
CA ARG A 107 -14.32 -15.19 28.27
C ARG A 107 -12.81 -15.23 28.52
N GLN A 108 -12.03 -15.56 27.48
CA GLN A 108 -10.57 -15.69 27.59
C GLN A 108 -9.87 -14.34 27.79
N THR A 109 -10.45 -13.25 27.31
CA THR A 109 -9.91 -11.88 27.43
C THR A 109 -10.45 -11.12 28.65
N GLY A 110 -11.12 -11.80 29.57
CA GLY A 110 -11.59 -11.17 30.82
C GLY A 110 -12.99 -10.56 30.73
N HIS A 111 -13.65 -10.62 29.56
CA HIS A 111 -14.97 -10.03 29.34
C HIS A 111 -16.12 -11.06 29.47
N ALA A 112 -16.03 -12.00 30.42
CA ALA A 112 -17.00 -13.09 30.60
C ALA A 112 -18.45 -12.58 30.77
N ARG A 113 -18.63 -11.40 31.41
CA ARG A 113 -19.95 -10.77 31.58
C ARG A 113 -20.57 -10.32 30.26
N ALA A 114 -19.76 -9.98 29.25
CA ALA A 114 -20.24 -9.56 27.93
C ALA A 114 -20.60 -10.76 27.01
N ALA A 115 -20.20 -12.00 27.37
CA ALA A 115 -20.36 -13.17 26.52
C ALA A 115 -21.82 -13.42 26.08
N GLY A 116 -22.80 -13.17 26.94
CA GLY A 116 -24.22 -13.27 26.61
C GLY A 116 -24.67 -12.26 25.56
N ALA A 117 -24.25 -10.99 25.72
CA ALA A 117 -24.52 -9.91 24.76
C ALA A 117 -23.84 -10.17 23.41
N VAL A 118 -22.58 -10.60 23.41
CA VAL A 118 -21.84 -10.99 22.19
C VAL A 118 -22.59 -12.07 21.42
N ASN A 119 -23.05 -13.13 22.10
CA ASN A 119 -23.83 -14.19 21.47
C ASN A 119 -25.16 -13.65 20.88
N ALA A 120 -25.91 -12.83 21.63
CA ALA A 120 -27.20 -12.31 21.20
C ALA A 120 -27.04 -11.39 19.95
N ILE A 121 -26.08 -10.48 19.97
CA ILE A 121 -25.78 -9.56 18.86
C ILE A 121 -25.38 -10.34 17.60
N LEU A 122 -24.41 -11.24 17.70
CA LEU A 122 -23.93 -11.98 16.54
C LEU A 122 -24.97 -12.93 15.95
N ARG A 123 -25.84 -13.54 16.79
CA ARG A 123 -26.98 -14.31 16.30
C ARG A 123 -28.00 -13.44 15.57
N ARG A 124 -28.23 -12.18 16.02
CA ARG A 124 -29.10 -11.23 15.31
C ARG A 124 -28.49 -10.82 13.97
N VAL A 125 -27.18 -10.53 13.91
CA VAL A 125 -26.46 -10.28 12.67
C VAL A 125 -26.59 -11.46 11.71
N SER A 126 -26.36 -12.68 12.18
CA SER A 126 -26.45 -13.89 11.36
C SER A 126 -27.84 -14.12 10.77
N ARG A 127 -28.90 -13.89 11.55
CA ARG A 127 -30.29 -14.03 11.08
C ARG A 127 -30.70 -12.96 10.09
N GLY A 128 -30.18 -11.73 10.28
CA GLY A 128 -30.50 -10.56 9.42
C GLY A 128 -29.61 -10.42 8.20
N ARG A 129 -28.66 -11.35 7.94
CA ARG A 129 -27.60 -11.18 6.92
C ARG A 129 -28.13 -10.93 5.49
N SER A 130 -29.33 -11.36 5.17
CA SER A 130 -29.94 -11.15 3.84
C SER A 130 -30.59 -9.79 3.65
N ALA A 131 -30.81 -9.02 4.73
CA ALA A 131 -31.47 -7.72 4.70
C ALA A 131 -30.91 -6.81 5.80
N LEU A 132 -29.63 -6.51 5.71
CA LEU A 132 -28.95 -5.61 6.63
C LEU A 132 -29.41 -4.16 6.35
N PRO A 133 -29.61 -3.33 7.37
CA PRO A 133 -30.05 -1.93 7.23
C PRO A 133 -28.88 -1.02 6.84
N LEU A 134 -28.20 -1.32 5.76
CA LEU A 134 -27.09 -0.52 5.25
C LEU A 134 -27.62 0.60 4.33
N PRO A 135 -27.08 1.82 4.41
CA PRO A 135 -27.45 2.91 3.51
C PRO A 135 -27.27 2.53 2.04
N ASP A 136 -28.25 2.89 1.22
CA ASP A 136 -28.20 2.71 -0.24
C ASP A 136 -27.74 3.97 -0.98
N ALA A 137 -27.70 3.93 -2.30
CA ALA A 137 -27.21 5.01 -3.14
C ALA A 137 -28.11 6.27 -3.17
N THR A 138 -29.29 6.27 -2.52
CA THR A 138 -30.12 7.46 -2.38
C THR A 138 -29.48 8.51 -1.46
N ASP A 139 -28.60 8.07 -0.54
CA ASP A 139 -27.67 8.92 0.18
C ASP A 139 -26.23 8.55 -0.22
N PRO A 140 -25.65 9.19 -1.24
CA PRO A 140 -24.32 8.87 -1.75
C PRO A 140 -23.23 8.88 -0.68
N ARG A 141 -23.27 9.86 0.22
CA ARG A 141 -22.28 10.00 1.29
C ARG A 141 -22.37 8.85 2.31
N ALA A 142 -23.56 8.56 2.81
CA ALA A 142 -23.76 7.47 3.75
C ALA A 142 -23.49 6.11 3.08
N HIS A 143 -23.88 5.94 1.81
CA HIS A 143 -23.57 4.73 1.06
C HIS A 143 -22.06 4.47 0.97
N LEU A 144 -21.27 5.46 0.55
CA LEU A 144 -19.82 5.28 0.43
C LEU A 144 -19.12 5.17 1.78
N SER A 145 -19.57 5.93 2.80
CA SER A 145 -18.89 5.93 4.09
C SER A 145 -19.27 4.75 4.98
N VAL A 146 -20.52 4.32 5.00
CA VAL A 146 -20.99 3.21 5.83
C VAL A 146 -21.00 1.90 5.07
N THR A 147 -21.76 1.81 3.97
CA THR A 147 -21.91 0.54 3.22
C THR A 147 -20.58 0.09 2.62
N TRP A 148 -19.81 1.02 2.04
CA TRP A 148 -18.47 0.74 1.49
C TRP A 148 -17.33 1.01 2.47
N SER A 149 -17.64 1.41 3.70
CA SER A 149 -16.71 1.45 4.85
C SER A 149 -15.47 2.33 4.63
N HIS A 150 -15.68 3.62 4.33
CA HIS A 150 -14.62 4.62 4.23
C HIS A 150 -14.88 5.82 5.14
N PRO A 151 -13.83 6.51 5.65
CA PRO A 151 -14.02 7.71 6.47
C PRO A 151 -14.78 8.80 5.73
N GLY A 152 -15.74 9.46 6.40
CA GLY A 152 -16.58 10.47 5.78
C GLY A 152 -15.79 11.62 5.16
N TRP A 153 -14.73 12.12 5.84
CA TRP A 153 -13.89 13.17 5.31
C TRP A 153 -13.22 12.82 3.96
N LEU A 154 -12.80 11.55 3.79
CA LEU A 154 -12.18 11.08 2.55
C LEU A 154 -13.22 10.87 1.45
N VAL A 155 -14.41 10.38 1.81
CA VAL A 155 -15.55 10.26 0.89
C VAL A 155 -15.98 11.63 0.37
N ASP A 156 -16.07 12.64 1.25
CA ASP A 156 -16.44 14.01 0.88
C ASP A 156 -15.49 14.56 -0.18
N ARG A 157 -14.17 14.37 -0.01
CA ARG A 157 -13.13 14.78 -0.97
C ARG A 157 -13.25 14.07 -2.33
N TRP A 158 -13.56 12.78 -2.33
CA TRP A 158 -13.72 12.03 -3.58
C TRP A 158 -15.02 12.40 -4.30
N LEU A 159 -16.12 12.61 -3.58
CA LEU A 159 -17.39 13.09 -4.16
C LEU A 159 -17.21 14.46 -4.81
N GLU A 160 -16.51 15.38 -4.15
CA GLU A 160 -16.25 16.73 -4.66
C GLU A 160 -15.38 16.69 -5.93
N ARG A 161 -14.30 15.89 -5.93
CA ARG A 161 -13.32 15.88 -7.02
C ARG A 161 -13.73 15.03 -8.22
N TYR A 162 -14.40 13.93 -8.00
CA TYR A 162 -14.62 12.92 -9.05
C TYR A 162 -16.09 12.61 -9.29
N GLY A 163 -16.99 13.05 -8.44
CA GLY A 163 -18.40 12.70 -8.48
C GLY A 163 -18.70 11.29 -7.97
N PHE A 164 -20.00 10.94 -7.91
CA PHE A 164 -20.46 9.71 -7.24
C PHE A 164 -19.96 8.43 -7.94
N GLU A 165 -20.09 8.33 -9.25
CA GLU A 165 -19.75 7.10 -10.00
C GLU A 165 -18.27 6.74 -9.85
N ALA A 166 -17.38 7.71 -10.03
CA ALA A 166 -15.94 7.49 -9.87
C ALA A 166 -15.56 7.19 -8.41
N ALA A 167 -16.18 7.87 -7.45
CA ALA A 167 -15.99 7.58 -6.03
C ALA A 167 -16.48 6.17 -5.65
N LEU A 168 -17.60 5.72 -6.23
CA LEU A 168 -18.13 4.37 -6.04
C LEU A 168 -17.18 3.30 -6.60
N GLU A 169 -16.65 3.51 -7.81
CA GLU A 169 -15.63 2.62 -8.37
C GLU A 169 -14.37 2.58 -7.51
N TRP A 170 -13.97 3.74 -6.96
CA TRP A 170 -12.80 3.82 -6.07
C TRP A 170 -12.98 3.01 -4.78
N VAL A 171 -14.12 3.17 -4.08
CA VAL A 171 -14.36 2.40 -2.84
C VAL A 171 -14.51 0.91 -3.10
N ARG A 172 -15.09 0.52 -4.24
CA ARG A 172 -15.15 -0.88 -4.71
C ARG A 172 -13.74 -1.44 -4.92
N PHE A 173 -12.89 -0.70 -5.61
CA PHE A 173 -11.49 -1.07 -5.81
C PHE A 173 -10.75 -1.25 -4.47
N ASN A 174 -10.89 -0.31 -3.54
CA ASN A 174 -10.25 -0.38 -2.23
C ASN A 174 -10.70 -1.58 -1.40
N ASN A 175 -11.92 -2.07 -1.61
CA ASN A 175 -12.47 -3.20 -0.88
C ASN A 175 -12.27 -4.55 -1.60
N ALA A 176 -11.86 -4.55 -2.86
CA ALA A 176 -11.49 -5.77 -3.56
C ALA A 176 -10.12 -6.31 -3.09
N PRO A 177 -9.88 -7.63 -3.14
CA PRO A 177 -8.56 -8.20 -2.87
C PRO A 177 -7.50 -7.61 -3.81
N ALA A 178 -6.35 -7.22 -3.27
CA ALA A 178 -5.25 -6.74 -4.09
C ALA A 178 -4.55 -7.93 -4.78
N PRO A 179 -4.30 -7.86 -6.10
CA PRO A 179 -3.57 -8.90 -6.79
C PRO A 179 -2.11 -8.95 -6.30
N LEU A 180 -1.53 -10.14 -6.29
CA LEU A 180 -0.08 -10.28 -6.16
C LEU A 180 0.55 -9.92 -7.50
N THR A 181 1.37 -8.87 -7.48
CA THR A 181 2.09 -8.41 -8.67
C THR A 181 3.60 -8.60 -8.46
N LEU A 182 4.24 -9.14 -9.46
CA LEU A 182 5.68 -9.37 -9.52
C LEU A 182 6.30 -8.43 -10.54
N ARG A 183 7.50 -7.94 -10.26
CA ARG A 183 8.35 -7.31 -11.27
C ARG A 183 9.51 -8.23 -11.57
N ALA A 184 9.73 -8.54 -12.84
CA ALA A 184 10.91 -9.26 -13.29
C ALA A 184 12.18 -8.48 -12.92
N ASN A 185 13.18 -9.18 -12.43
CA ASN A 185 14.50 -8.61 -12.17
C ASN A 185 15.31 -8.64 -13.47
N THR A 186 15.31 -7.55 -14.19
CA THR A 186 15.93 -7.44 -15.50
C THR A 186 17.47 -7.49 -15.49
N LEU A 187 18.08 -7.52 -14.31
CA LEU A 187 19.49 -7.92 -14.16
C LEU A 187 19.72 -9.41 -14.46
N LEU A 188 18.70 -10.26 -14.28
CA LEU A 188 18.85 -11.72 -14.29
C LEU A 188 17.99 -12.41 -15.36
N THR A 189 16.82 -11.82 -15.68
CA THR A 189 15.83 -12.47 -16.55
C THR A 189 14.96 -11.44 -17.26
N THR A 190 14.23 -11.86 -18.28
CA THR A 190 13.17 -11.05 -18.89
C THR A 190 11.81 -11.39 -18.26
N ARG A 191 10.80 -10.51 -18.41
CA ARG A 191 9.43 -10.78 -17.99
C ARG A 191 8.88 -12.09 -18.58
N ASP A 192 9.13 -12.31 -19.88
CA ASP A 192 8.58 -13.45 -20.59
C ASP A 192 9.30 -14.76 -20.23
N ASP A 193 10.61 -14.71 -19.95
CA ASP A 193 11.35 -15.87 -19.42
C ASP A 193 10.89 -16.22 -18.00
N LEU A 194 10.69 -15.21 -17.16
CA LEU A 194 10.14 -15.39 -15.83
C LEU A 194 8.75 -16.03 -15.89
N ALA A 195 7.86 -15.54 -16.74
CA ALA A 195 6.52 -16.11 -16.90
C ALA A 195 6.58 -17.59 -17.32
N ARG A 196 7.47 -17.94 -18.25
CA ARG A 196 7.70 -19.34 -18.67
C ARG A 196 8.26 -20.20 -17.54
N ALA A 197 9.21 -19.68 -16.76
CA ALA A 197 9.78 -20.40 -15.62
C ALA A 197 8.73 -20.67 -14.54
N LEU A 198 7.93 -19.67 -14.19
CA LEU A 198 6.83 -19.79 -13.23
C LEU A 198 5.75 -20.78 -13.69
N ALA A 199 5.39 -20.75 -14.98
CA ALA A 199 4.40 -21.68 -15.56
C ALA A 199 4.82 -23.15 -15.47
N ARG A 200 6.11 -23.45 -15.62
CA ARG A 200 6.63 -24.84 -15.45
C ARG A 200 6.43 -25.39 -14.04
N GLU A 201 6.29 -24.50 -13.05
CA GLU A 201 6.07 -24.86 -11.65
C GLU A 201 4.60 -24.59 -11.20
N GLY A 202 3.67 -24.50 -12.17
CA GLY A 202 2.23 -24.39 -11.90
C GLY A 202 1.78 -23.02 -11.41
N VAL A 203 2.56 -21.95 -11.62
CA VAL A 203 2.17 -20.57 -11.33
C VAL A 203 1.67 -19.91 -12.62
N VAL A 204 0.39 -19.54 -12.64
CA VAL A 204 -0.23 -18.84 -13.76
C VAL A 204 -0.10 -17.34 -13.58
N THR A 205 0.42 -16.67 -14.60
CA THR A 205 0.60 -15.21 -14.60
C THR A 205 0.11 -14.59 -15.89
N ARG A 206 -0.27 -13.31 -15.82
CA ARG A 206 -0.50 -12.48 -17.01
C ARG A 206 0.36 -11.21 -16.95
N PRO A 207 0.74 -10.61 -18.10
CA PRO A 207 1.41 -9.32 -18.08
C PRO A 207 0.61 -8.23 -17.37
N CYS A 208 1.30 -7.31 -16.74
CA CYS A 208 0.74 -6.03 -16.31
C CYS A 208 0.28 -5.21 -17.52
N VAL A 209 -0.65 -4.28 -17.31
CA VAL A 209 -1.20 -3.45 -18.40
C VAL A 209 -0.24 -2.33 -18.79
N TYR A 210 0.38 -1.70 -17.81
CA TYR A 210 1.20 -0.50 -18.01
C TYR A 210 2.68 -0.74 -17.73
N ALA A 211 3.02 -1.58 -16.74
CA ALA A 211 4.40 -1.86 -16.38
C ALA A 211 4.97 -2.98 -17.27
N PRO A 212 6.01 -2.70 -18.11
CA PRO A 212 6.51 -3.67 -19.10
C PRO A 212 7.17 -4.89 -18.47
N GLU A 213 7.70 -4.77 -17.25
CA GLU A 213 8.41 -5.83 -16.52
C GLU A 213 7.48 -6.56 -15.53
N GLY A 214 6.23 -6.13 -15.45
CA GLY A 214 5.25 -6.59 -14.45
C GLY A 214 4.49 -7.84 -14.89
N LEU A 215 4.25 -8.73 -13.91
CA LEU A 215 3.38 -9.90 -14.01
C LEU A 215 2.37 -9.89 -12.86
N VAL A 216 1.09 -10.09 -13.17
CA VAL A 216 0.05 -10.35 -12.18
C VAL A 216 -0.09 -11.84 -12.00
N VAL A 217 -0.03 -12.32 -10.77
CA VAL A 217 -0.25 -13.74 -10.42
C VAL A 217 -1.75 -14.02 -10.37
N GLU A 218 -2.22 -14.95 -11.18
CA GLU A 218 -3.62 -15.38 -11.24
C GLU A 218 -3.85 -16.62 -10.36
N SER A 219 -2.87 -17.53 -10.31
CA SER A 219 -2.93 -18.71 -9.43
C SER A 219 -1.53 -19.27 -9.17
N GLY A 220 -1.43 -20.13 -8.14
CA GLY A 220 -0.17 -20.75 -7.74
C GLY A 220 0.57 -19.98 -6.63
N SER A 221 1.76 -20.41 -6.31
CA SER A 221 2.58 -19.90 -5.19
C SER A 221 3.98 -19.51 -5.68
N PRO A 222 4.18 -18.30 -6.24
CA PRO A 222 5.45 -17.92 -6.87
C PRO A 222 6.63 -17.95 -5.90
N PHE A 223 6.42 -17.65 -4.61
CA PHE A 223 7.48 -17.67 -3.60
C PHE A 223 7.97 -19.07 -3.21
N ARG A 224 7.33 -20.14 -3.71
CA ARG A 224 7.77 -21.52 -3.56
C ARG A 224 8.49 -22.04 -4.81
N ALA A 225 8.39 -21.31 -5.90
CA ALA A 225 9.05 -21.66 -7.16
C ALA A 225 10.51 -21.27 -7.17
N SER A 226 11.34 -21.98 -7.92
CA SER A 226 12.79 -21.77 -8.05
C SER A 226 13.17 -20.32 -8.39
N PRO A 227 12.46 -19.61 -9.30
CA PRO A 227 12.77 -18.22 -9.61
C PRO A 227 12.79 -17.27 -8.41
N ALA A 228 12.05 -17.58 -7.32
CA ALA A 228 12.10 -16.79 -6.09
C ALA A 228 13.44 -16.91 -5.37
N ALA A 229 13.95 -18.13 -5.21
CA ALA A 229 15.26 -18.39 -4.58
C ALA A 229 16.42 -17.85 -5.43
N GLU A 230 16.24 -17.79 -6.73
CA GLU A 230 17.22 -17.26 -7.71
C GLU A 230 17.23 -15.73 -7.79
N GLY A 231 16.23 -15.06 -7.22
CA GLY A 231 16.11 -13.60 -7.23
C GLY A 231 15.57 -13.03 -8.56
N HIS A 232 14.89 -13.85 -9.36
CA HIS A 232 14.38 -13.47 -10.68
C HIS A 232 13.23 -12.47 -10.64
N PHE A 233 12.61 -12.23 -9.49
CA PHE A 233 11.55 -11.24 -9.32
C PHE A 233 11.50 -10.63 -7.92
N LEU A 234 10.83 -9.49 -7.85
CA LEU A 234 10.41 -8.86 -6.60
C LEU A 234 8.88 -8.71 -6.59
N ALA A 235 8.25 -8.86 -5.42
CA ALA A 235 6.87 -8.43 -5.26
C ALA A 235 6.82 -6.90 -5.24
N GLN A 236 6.12 -6.33 -6.21
CA GLN A 236 5.98 -4.89 -6.33
C GLN A 236 4.68 -4.55 -7.08
N ASP A 237 3.87 -3.65 -6.51
CA ASP A 237 2.65 -3.17 -7.15
C ASP A 237 2.95 -2.52 -8.51
N GLU A 238 2.01 -2.66 -9.47
CA GLU A 238 2.19 -2.13 -10.82
C GLU A 238 2.40 -0.62 -10.82
N ALA A 239 1.60 0.16 -10.06
CA ALA A 239 1.77 1.60 -9.98
C ALA A 239 3.12 2.00 -9.36
N SER A 240 3.61 1.25 -8.37
CA SER A 240 4.95 1.44 -7.80
C SER A 240 6.07 1.14 -8.81
N GLN A 241 5.87 0.17 -9.73
CA GLN A 241 6.80 -0.09 -10.83
C GLN A 241 6.87 1.10 -11.81
N LEU A 242 5.73 1.74 -12.09
CA LEU A 242 5.65 2.91 -12.96
C LEU A 242 6.42 4.11 -12.38
N VAL A 243 6.41 4.31 -11.05
CA VAL A 243 7.23 5.35 -10.39
C VAL A 243 8.71 5.13 -10.67
N GLY A 244 9.21 3.90 -10.52
CA GLY A 244 10.60 3.58 -10.84
C GLY A 244 10.93 3.76 -12.33
N ALA A 245 9.98 3.45 -13.22
CA ALA A 245 10.12 3.66 -14.66
C ALA A 245 10.18 5.15 -15.05
N VAL A 246 9.43 6.01 -14.36
CA VAL A 246 9.49 7.47 -14.54
C VAL A 246 10.87 8.04 -14.19
N ALA A 247 11.60 7.41 -13.26
CA ALA A 247 12.94 7.84 -12.90
C ALA A 247 13.95 7.75 -14.07
N ALA A 248 13.75 6.80 -14.98
CA ALA A 248 14.47 6.67 -16.27
C ALA A 248 15.97 6.95 -16.17
N LEU A 249 16.66 6.21 -15.28
CA LEU A 249 18.11 6.33 -15.13
C LEU A 249 18.82 5.87 -16.40
N PRO A 250 19.75 6.66 -16.97
CA PRO A 250 20.52 6.23 -18.14
C PRO A 250 21.47 5.06 -17.79
N PRO A 251 21.86 4.25 -18.77
CA PRO A 251 22.92 3.26 -18.60
C PRO A 251 24.20 3.90 -18.03
N LEU A 252 24.89 3.20 -17.14
CA LEU A 252 26.09 3.66 -16.40
C LEU A 252 25.81 4.89 -15.48
N GLY A 253 24.55 5.29 -15.33
CA GLY A 253 24.15 6.44 -14.54
C GLY A 253 24.40 6.27 -13.04
N ARG A 254 24.51 7.40 -12.34
CA ARG A 254 24.59 7.48 -10.90
C ARG A 254 23.24 7.93 -10.35
N ALA A 255 22.68 7.16 -9.42
CA ALA A 255 21.43 7.56 -8.78
C ALA A 255 21.50 7.52 -7.26
N ALA A 256 20.69 8.39 -6.62
CA ALA A 256 20.35 8.27 -5.21
C ALA A 256 18.87 7.96 -5.06
N ASP A 257 18.53 6.97 -4.22
CA ASP A 257 17.19 6.67 -3.75
C ASP A 257 17.16 6.99 -2.25
N VAL A 258 16.59 8.13 -1.86
CA VAL A 258 16.79 8.69 -0.52
C VAL A 258 15.77 8.22 0.51
N CYS A 259 14.71 7.51 0.08
CA CYS A 259 13.71 6.85 0.95
C CYS A 259 13.51 5.40 0.51
N ALA A 260 14.60 4.68 0.30
CA ALA A 260 14.73 3.49 -0.51
C ALA A 260 13.99 2.23 -0.02
N ALA A 261 13.80 2.08 1.30
CA ALA A 261 13.22 0.84 1.81
C ALA A 261 11.74 0.65 1.42
N PRO A 262 11.37 -0.56 0.98
CA PRO A 262 12.06 -1.85 1.12
C PRO A 262 13.10 -2.18 0.03
N GLY A 263 13.25 -1.39 -1.06
CA GLY A 263 14.29 -1.60 -2.07
C GLY A 263 13.80 -1.94 -3.47
N GLY A 264 12.49 -2.01 -3.70
CA GLY A 264 11.94 -2.34 -5.02
C GLY A 264 12.32 -1.33 -6.10
N LYS A 265 12.20 -0.02 -5.85
CA LYS A 265 12.59 1.04 -6.77
C LYS A 265 14.11 1.12 -6.95
N THR A 266 14.86 0.97 -5.84
CA THR A 266 16.33 0.88 -5.88
C THR A 266 16.81 -0.23 -6.82
N ALA A 267 16.24 -1.44 -6.73
CA ALA A 267 16.58 -2.55 -7.62
C ALA A 267 16.23 -2.26 -9.09
N GLN A 268 15.18 -1.48 -9.35
CA GLN A 268 14.81 -1.03 -10.69
C GLN A 268 15.82 -0.03 -11.24
N LEU A 269 16.25 0.94 -10.43
CA LEU A 269 17.33 1.88 -10.80
C LEU A 269 18.64 1.14 -11.08
N ALA A 270 19.00 0.16 -10.25
CA ALA A 270 20.19 -0.65 -10.44
C ALA A 270 20.14 -1.45 -11.75
N ALA A 271 18.98 -2.01 -12.10
CA ALA A 271 18.78 -2.71 -13.36
C ALA A 271 18.92 -1.78 -14.58
N ALA A 272 18.36 -0.55 -14.49
CA ALA A 272 18.50 0.44 -15.57
C ALA A 272 19.95 0.93 -15.74
N ALA A 273 20.68 1.16 -14.65
CA ALA A 273 22.08 1.57 -14.68
C ALA A 273 23.03 0.49 -15.20
N GLY A 274 22.67 -0.79 -15.01
CA GLY A 274 23.51 -1.92 -15.35
C GLY A 274 24.72 -2.11 -14.41
N PRO A 275 25.66 -3.01 -14.74
CA PRO A 275 26.70 -3.47 -13.82
C PRO A 275 27.76 -2.42 -13.47
N ALA A 276 27.91 -1.36 -14.26
CA ALA A 276 28.86 -0.27 -14.01
C ALA A 276 28.20 1.00 -13.48
N GLY A 277 26.88 0.98 -13.23
CA GLY A 277 26.17 2.08 -12.58
C GLY A 277 26.45 2.15 -11.08
N VAL A 278 26.13 3.28 -10.46
CA VAL A 278 26.32 3.49 -9.02
C VAL A 278 24.99 3.95 -8.39
N ILE A 279 24.47 3.17 -7.48
CA ILE A 279 23.24 3.51 -6.77
C ILE A 279 23.56 3.71 -5.28
N VAL A 280 23.20 4.87 -4.73
CA VAL A 280 23.19 5.13 -3.29
C VAL A 280 21.76 5.00 -2.79
N ALA A 281 21.50 4.08 -1.87
CA ALA A 281 20.18 3.80 -1.35
C ALA A 281 20.12 4.09 0.15
N GLY A 282 19.31 5.09 0.54
CA GLY A 282 19.21 5.59 1.91
C GLY A 282 17.84 5.37 2.56
N ASP A 283 17.82 5.15 3.86
CA ASP A 283 16.61 5.26 4.70
C ASP A 283 17.01 5.68 6.11
N VAL A 284 16.15 6.47 6.78
CA VAL A 284 16.45 7.04 8.11
C VAL A 284 16.38 6.00 9.22
N ARG A 285 15.59 4.94 9.08
CA ARG A 285 15.37 3.94 10.13
C ARG A 285 16.25 2.72 9.93
N SER A 286 17.14 2.41 10.90
CA SER A 286 18.03 1.25 10.84
C SER A 286 17.31 -0.09 10.59
N ARG A 287 16.07 -0.27 11.08
CA ARG A 287 15.25 -1.45 10.79
C ARG A 287 14.90 -1.51 9.29
N ARG A 288 14.53 -0.39 8.68
CA ARG A 288 14.22 -0.31 7.25
C ARG A 288 15.46 -0.50 6.40
N VAL A 289 16.61 0.04 6.82
CA VAL A 289 17.92 -0.20 6.18
C VAL A 289 18.29 -1.68 6.18
N ARG A 290 17.99 -2.42 7.25
CA ARG A 290 18.19 -3.88 7.27
C ARG A 290 17.31 -4.59 6.24
N LEU A 291 16.04 -4.23 6.15
CA LEU A 291 15.12 -4.77 5.15
C LEU A 291 15.59 -4.45 3.73
N LEU A 292 15.99 -3.20 3.47
CA LEU A 292 16.56 -2.77 2.20
C LEU A 292 17.75 -3.65 1.79
N ARG A 293 18.71 -3.86 2.68
CA ARG A 293 19.85 -4.76 2.42
C ARG A 293 19.43 -6.20 2.11
N GLN A 294 18.43 -6.71 2.81
CA GLN A 294 17.92 -8.07 2.56
C GLN A 294 17.27 -8.17 1.18
N THR A 295 16.44 -7.19 0.82
CA THR A 295 15.77 -7.13 -0.50
C THR A 295 16.80 -7.06 -1.65
N LEU A 296 17.79 -6.17 -1.53
CA LEU A 296 18.80 -6.00 -2.58
C LEU A 296 19.69 -7.24 -2.72
N ARG A 297 20.06 -7.89 -1.62
CA ARG A 297 20.78 -9.16 -1.67
C ARG A 297 19.95 -10.27 -2.32
N ALA A 298 18.69 -10.40 -1.96
CA ALA A 298 17.78 -11.38 -2.57
C ALA A 298 17.61 -11.14 -4.09
N ALA A 299 17.59 -9.87 -4.50
CA ALA A 299 17.54 -9.47 -5.91
C ALA A 299 18.92 -9.48 -6.62
N ARG A 300 20.00 -9.90 -5.94
CA ARG A 300 21.38 -9.93 -6.47
C ARG A 300 21.84 -8.57 -7.02
N VAL A 301 21.43 -7.49 -6.38
CA VAL A 301 21.84 -6.12 -6.70
C VAL A 301 23.16 -5.82 -6.00
N GLU A 302 24.26 -5.74 -6.75
CA GLU A 302 25.61 -5.50 -6.23
C GLU A 302 26.04 -4.03 -6.35
N THR A 303 25.42 -3.27 -7.26
CA THR A 303 25.77 -1.87 -7.56
C THR A 303 25.16 -0.85 -6.60
N ALA A 304 24.38 -1.31 -5.60
CA ALA A 304 23.72 -0.44 -4.65
C ALA A 304 24.47 -0.37 -3.30
N HIS A 305 24.87 0.84 -2.92
CA HIS A 305 25.50 1.18 -1.65
C HIS A 305 24.45 1.67 -0.65
N VAL A 306 24.24 0.88 0.42
CA VAL A 306 23.16 1.15 1.38
C VAL A 306 23.68 1.96 2.56
N VAL A 307 23.07 3.13 2.79
CA VAL A 307 23.38 4.06 3.88
C VAL A 307 22.18 4.24 4.83
N CYS A 308 22.48 4.47 6.11
CA CYS A 308 21.44 4.92 7.08
C CYS A 308 21.58 6.42 7.23
N HIS A 309 20.62 7.17 6.70
CA HIS A 309 20.73 8.61 6.55
C HIS A 309 19.36 9.29 6.62
N ASP A 310 19.29 10.45 7.25
CA ASP A 310 18.12 11.34 7.21
C ASP A 310 18.34 12.39 6.13
N VAL A 311 17.53 12.36 5.07
CA VAL A 311 17.62 13.33 3.97
C VAL A 311 17.43 14.78 4.43
N LEU A 312 16.68 15.02 5.52
CA LEU A 312 16.50 16.35 6.08
C LEU A 312 17.81 16.95 6.63
N GLY A 313 18.80 16.13 6.94
CA GLY A 313 20.17 16.57 7.30
C GLY A 313 21.04 16.95 6.09
N GLY A 314 20.48 16.93 4.88
CA GLY A 314 21.23 17.14 3.62
C GLY A 314 21.93 15.87 3.16
N LEU A 315 22.15 15.71 1.86
CA LEU A 315 22.92 14.59 1.32
C LEU A 315 24.41 14.84 1.56
N PRO A 316 25.18 13.82 2.07
CA PRO A 316 26.62 13.96 2.28
C PRO A 316 27.42 13.88 0.96
N PHE A 317 26.77 14.13 -0.15
CA PHE A 317 27.31 14.10 -1.50
C PHE A 317 27.06 15.43 -2.18
N GLY A 318 27.99 15.88 -3.01
CA GLY A 318 27.74 17.03 -3.89
C GLY A 318 26.76 16.67 -5.02
N ALA A 319 26.55 17.62 -5.94
CA ALA A 319 25.69 17.48 -7.12
C ALA A 319 26.31 16.49 -8.15
N VAL A 320 26.26 15.21 -7.86
CA VAL A 320 26.94 14.15 -8.63
C VAL A 320 26.01 13.13 -9.28
N PHE A 321 24.70 13.15 -8.92
CA PHE A 321 23.75 12.16 -9.38
C PHE A 321 23.05 12.60 -10.68
N ASP A 322 22.93 11.69 -11.63
CA ASP A 322 22.10 11.85 -12.83
C ASP A 322 20.62 11.85 -12.48
N THR A 323 20.25 11.02 -11.50
CA THR A 323 18.86 10.90 -11.02
C THR A 323 18.87 10.81 -9.49
N VAL A 324 18.02 11.61 -8.83
CA VAL A 324 17.69 11.44 -7.41
C VAL A 324 16.20 11.12 -7.29
N LEU A 325 15.88 9.97 -6.70
CA LEU A 325 14.52 9.53 -6.43
C LEU A 325 14.17 9.85 -4.97
N VAL A 326 13.05 10.53 -4.78
CA VAL A 326 12.49 10.91 -3.47
C VAL A 326 11.07 10.35 -3.37
N ASP A 327 10.97 9.05 -3.08
CA ASP A 327 9.69 8.38 -2.79
C ASP A 327 9.34 8.63 -1.32
N VAL A 328 8.71 9.79 -1.07
CA VAL A 328 8.58 10.35 0.26
C VAL A 328 7.61 9.57 1.16
N PRO A 329 7.85 9.53 2.48
CA PRO A 329 6.81 9.15 3.43
C PRO A 329 5.59 10.07 3.28
N CYS A 330 4.43 9.49 3.01
CA CYS A 330 3.18 10.20 2.73
C CYS A 330 2.02 9.61 3.54
N SER A 331 0.81 10.12 3.33
CA SER A 331 -0.41 9.59 3.94
C SER A 331 -0.65 8.12 3.58
N SER A 332 -0.16 7.67 2.43
CA SER A 332 -0.39 6.34 1.84
C SER A 332 -1.87 6.08 1.48
N LEU A 333 -2.67 7.13 1.33
CA LEU A 333 -4.11 7.01 0.99
C LEU A 333 -4.35 6.35 -0.38
N GLY A 334 -3.35 6.28 -1.22
CA GLY A 334 -3.41 5.57 -2.49
C GLY A 334 -3.32 4.04 -2.37
N THR A 335 -2.87 3.50 -1.21
CA THR A 335 -2.63 2.06 -1.00
C THR A 335 -3.60 1.40 -0.01
N ILE A 336 -4.75 2.04 0.25
CA ILE A 336 -5.80 1.58 1.17
C ILE A 336 -6.26 0.13 0.88
N ARG A 337 -6.23 -0.29 -0.38
CA ARG A 337 -6.60 -1.64 -0.79
C ARG A 337 -5.73 -2.70 -0.13
N ARG A 338 -4.42 -2.43 0.01
CA ARG A 338 -3.42 -3.33 0.60
C ARG A 338 -3.36 -3.20 2.12
N ASP A 339 -3.38 -1.95 2.60
CA ASP A 339 -3.27 -1.59 4.01
C ASP A 339 -4.53 -0.86 4.48
N PRO A 340 -5.63 -1.59 4.76
CA PRO A 340 -6.94 -1.00 5.05
C PRO A 340 -7.00 -0.21 6.37
N ASP A 341 -6.02 -0.37 7.26
CA ASP A 341 -5.89 0.41 8.50
C ASP A 341 -5.53 1.88 8.24
N ILE A 342 -4.89 2.18 7.11
CA ILE A 342 -4.53 3.55 6.72
C ILE A 342 -5.75 4.46 6.73
N ARG A 343 -6.88 4.02 6.17
CA ARG A 343 -8.12 4.82 6.12
C ARG A 343 -8.64 5.25 7.49
N TRP A 344 -8.34 4.48 8.54
CA TRP A 344 -8.81 4.74 9.90
C TRP A 344 -7.78 5.46 10.77
N SER A 345 -6.53 5.42 10.39
CA SER A 345 -5.41 6.05 11.12
C SER A 345 -5.07 7.45 10.61
N ARG A 346 -5.53 7.83 9.41
CA ARG A 346 -5.30 9.15 8.83
C ARG A 346 -6.46 10.10 9.07
N ARG A 347 -6.13 11.38 9.16
CA ARG A 347 -7.06 12.50 9.29
C ARG A 347 -6.76 13.52 8.21
N ASP A 348 -7.75 14.32 7.85
CA ASP A 348 -7.59 15.41 6.89
C ASP A 348 -6.49 16.39 7.33
N THR A 349 -6.42 16.69 8.63
CA THR A 349 -5.41 17.57 9.23
C THR A 349 -3.97 17.09 9.11
N ASP A 350 -3.73 15.78 8.86
CA ASP A 350 -2.37 15.25 8.73
C ASP A 350 -1.71 15.65 7.40
N LEU A 351 -2.51 16.01 6.39
CA LEU A 351 -2.04 16.25 5.03
C LEU A 351 -1.10 17.46 4.94
N ALA A 352 -1.42 18.54 5.64
CA ALA A 352 -0.60 19.75 5.65
C ALA A 352 0.79 19.53 6.26
N ASP A 353 0.85 18.82 7.40
CA ASP A 353 2.13 18.52 8.07
C ASP A 353 2.99 17.56 7.22
N LEU A 354 2.36 16.61 6.53
CA LEU A 354 3.04 15.71 5.61
C LEU A 354 3.60 16.47 4.41
N ALA A 355 2.81 17.36 3.80
CA ALA A 355 3.22 18.17 2.65
C ALA A 355 4.43 19.06 2.99
N ASP A 356 4.41 19.76 4.14
CA ASP A 356 5.54 20.59 4.61
C ASP A 356 6.82 19.74 4.75
N ARG A 357 6.70 18.57 5.37
CA ARG A 357 7.84 17.67 5.52
C ARG A 357 8.37 17.17 4.18
N GLN A 358 7.48 16.84 3.25
CA GLN A 358 7.83 16.37 1.90
C GLN A 358 8.53 17.45 1.10
N LEU A 359 8.06 18.69 1.16
CA LEU A 359 8.71 19.85 0.52
C LEU A 359 10.15 20.03 1.03
N ARG A 360 10.36 19.97 2.35
CA ARG A 360 11.70 20.05 2.93
C ARG A 360 12.60 18.89 2.50
N MET A 361 12.07 17.66 2.43
CA MET A 361 12.82 16.49 1.94
C MET A 361 13.22 16.64 0.48
N LEU A 362 12.30 17.13 -0.36
CA LEU A 362 12.54 17.37 -1.78
C LEU A 362 13.62 18.43 -1.98
N GLY A 363 13.56 19.56 -1.23
CA GLY A 363 14.57 20.61 -1.26
C GLY A 363 15.95 20.10 -0.83
N ALA A 364 16.02 19.30 0.24
CA ALA A 364 17.29 18.73 0.71
C ALA A 364 17.90 17.73 -0.30
N ALA A 365 17.07 16.94 -0.97
CA ALA A 365 17.50 15.99 -1.98
C ALA A 365 17.99 16.66 -3.28
N ALA A 366 17.44 17.81 -3.63
CA ALA A 366 17.78 18.57 -4.84
C ALA A 366 19.27 18.91 -4.95
N ALA A 367 19.94 19.14 -3.81
CA ALA A 367 21.38 19.44 -3.76
C ALA A 367 22.27 18.29 -4.30
N GLY A 368 21.78 17.07 -4.38
CA GLY A 368 22.50 15.93 -4.95
C GLY A 368 22.43 15.82 -6.47
N VAL A 369 21.52 16.55 -7.11
CA VAL A 369 21.26 16.45 -8.55
C VAL A 369 22.28 17.30 -9.31
N ARG A 370 23.05 16.70 -10.23
CA ARG A 370 23.98 17.45 -11.09
C ARG A 370 23.23 18.36 -12.08
N ALA A 371 23.92 19.34 -12.64
CA ALA A 371 23.40 20.11 -13.78
C ALA A 371 22.99 19.16 -14.94
N GLY A 372 21.81 19.38 -15.51
CA GLY A 372 21.21 18.48 -16.49
C GLY A 372 20.70 17.14 -15.94
N GLY A 373 20.77 16.90 -14.63
CA GLY A 373 20.22 15.74 -13.96
C GLY A 373 18.71 15.85 -13.66
N VAL A 374 18.14 14.83 -13.07
CA VAL A 374 16.70 14.73 -12.78
C VAL A 374 16.46 14.45 -11.31
N LEU A 375 15.57 15.20 -10.71
CA LEU A 375 14.97 14.94 -9.41
C LEU A 375 13.58 14.36 -9.62
N VAL A 376 13.30 13.18 -9.07
CA VAL A 376 11.99 12.55 -9.16
C VAL A 376 11.32 12.55 -7.79
N TYR A 377 10.24 13.27 -7.69
CA TYR A 377 9.36 13.28 -6.53
C TYR A 377 8.27 12.25 -6.69
N ALA A 378 7.99 11.42 -5.69
CA ALA A 378 6.91 10.44 -5.74
C ALA A 378 6.20 10.24 -4.42
N THR A 379 4.90 9.93 -4.49
CA THR A 379 4.05 9.54 -3.35
C THR A 379 3.14 8.37 -3.71
N CYS A 380 2.68 7.65 -2.70
CA CYS A 380 1.52 6.75 -2.80
C CYS A 380 0.27 7.42 -2.18
N SER A 381 0.04 8.68 -2.51
CA SER A 381 -1.10 9.48 -2.06
C SER A 381 -1.99 9.89 -3.23
N SER A 382 -3.29 9.98 -2.97
CA SER A 382 -4.26 10.54 -3.92
C SER A 382 -4.46 12.05 -3.75
N GLU A 383 -3.85 12.65 -2.72
CA GLU A 383 -4.22 13.98 -2.25
C GLU A 383 -3.35 15.08 -2.87
N PRO A 384 -3.96 16.16 -3.42
CA PRO A 384 -3.24 17.23 -4.09
C PRO A 384 -2.22 17.93 -3.20
N GLU A 385 -2.49 18.03 -1.89
CA GLU A 385 -1.60 18.65 -0.90
C GLU A 385 -0.22 17.98 -0.87
N GLU A 386 -0.20 16.66 -1.02
CA GLU A 386 1.03 15.85 -1.03
C GLU A 386 1.64 15.68 -2.43
N ASN A 387 0.93 16.08 -3.47
CA ASN A 387 1.29 15.87 -4.86
C ASN A 387 1.64 17.21 -5.56
N GLU A 388 0.68 17.79 -6.27
CA GLU A 388 0.91 19.01 -7.07
C GLU A 388 1.34 20.19 -6.22
N ALA A 389 0.75 20.35 -5.04
CA ALA A 389 1.06 21.50 -4.17
C ALA A 389 2.53 21.49 -3.73
N VAL A 390 3.08 20.30 -3.42
CA VAL A 390 4.51 20.15 -3.08
C VAL A 390 5.40 20.47 -4.29
N VAL A 391 5.05 19.97 -5.48
CA VAL A 391 5.81 20.22 -6.72
C VAL A 391 5.80 21.71 -7.06
N ASP A 392 4.66 22.38 -6.97
CA ASP A 392 4.50 23.79 -7.30
C ASP A 392 5.27 24.68 -6.31
N ALA A 393 5.19 24.40 -5.01
CA ALA A 393 5.94 25.10 -3.98
C ALA A 393 7.47 24.90 -4.13
N PHE A 394 7.89 23.69 -4.51
CA PHE A 394 9.31 23.43 -4.79
C PHE A 394 9.80 24.23 -5.99
N LEU A 395 9.09 24.19 -7.11
CA LEU A 395 9.47 24.92 -8.32
C LEU A 395 9.51 26.44 -8.11
N ALA A 396 8.59 26.99 -7.31
CA ALA A 396 8.59 28.41 -6.96
C ALA A 396 9.85 28.82 -6.17
N SER A 397 10.38 27.92 -5.32
CA SER A 397 11.56 28.19 -4.49
C SER A 397 12.89 27.73 -5.09
N HIS A 398 12.86 26.93 -6.17
CA HIS A 398 14.05 26.36 -6.81
C HIS A 398 14.04 26.65 -8.32
N PRO A 399 14.33 27.87 -8.77
CA PRO A 399 14.23 28.30 -10.18
C PRO A 399 15.20 27.56 -11.12
N ALA A 400 16.19 26.86 -10.57
CA ALA A 400 17.08 25.98 -11.34
C ALA A 400 16.40 24.70 -11.83
N PHE A 401 15.21 24.37 -11.33
CA PHE A 401 14.45 23.20 -11.74
C PHE A 401 13.25 23.57 -12.61
N THR A 402 12.88 22.68 -13.52
CA THR A 402 11.66 22.76 -14.34
C THR A 402 10.95 21.42 -14.34
N LEU A 403 9.60 21.44 -14.36
CA LEU A 403 8.82 20.23 -14.56
C LEU A 403 9.10 19.70 -15.98
N GLU A 404 9.42 18.42 -16.06
CA GLU A 404 9.72 17.72 -17.30
C GLU A 404 8.62 16.73 -17.65
N ASP A 405 8.05 16.88 -18.84
CA ASP A 405 7.13 15.91 -19.40
C ASP A 405 7.92 14.78 -20.11
N PRO A 406 7.83 13.53 -19.62
CA PRO A 406 8.51 12.40 -20.24
C PRO A 406 8.18 12.18 -21.73
N ARG A 407 7.01 12.65 -22.19
CA ARG A 407 6.59 12.53 -23.60
C ARG A 407 7.39 13.43 -24.53
N SER A 408 7.98 14.50 -24.01
CA SER A 408 8.71 15.52 -24.78
C SER A 408 10.23 15.39 -24.69
N THR A 409 10.74 14.29 -24.11
CA THR A 409 12.18 14.09 -23.89
C THR A 409 12.65 12.76 -24.45
N ASP A 410 13.98 12.64 -24.70
CA ASP A 410 14.64 11.39 -25.07
C ASP A 410 14.85 10.44 -23.88
N ALA A 411 14.19 10.70 -22.75
CA ALA A 411 14.25 9.84 -21.59
C ALA A 411 13.68 8.45 -21.92
N ALA A 412 14.40 7.39 -21.53
CA ALA A 412 13.99 6.01 -21.76
C ALA A 412 12.81 5.58 -20.85
N VAL A 413 11.74 6.39 -20.82
CA VAL A 413 10.51 6.09 -20.09
C VAL A 413 9.64 5.17 -20.97
N PRO A 414 9.25 3.98 -20.48
CA PRO A 414 8.42 3.06 -21.24
C PRO A 414 7.07 3.67 -21.65
N ARG A 415 6.64 3.41 -22.90
CA ARG A 415 5.38 3.95 -23.44
C ARG A 415 4.15 3.61 -22.59
N GLY A 416 4.15 2.47 -21.89
CA GLY A 416 3.06 2.12 -20.95
C GLY A 416 2.83 3.15 -19.86
N VAL A 417 3.88 3.87 -19.43
CA VAL A 417 3.79 4.96 -18.46
C VAL A 417 2.96 6.13 -19.02
N PHE A 418 3.03 6.40 -20.33
CA PHE A 418 2.40 7.57 -20.96
C PHE A 418 0.87 7.56 -20.81
N ALA A 419 0.25 6.38 -20.76
CA ALA A 419 -1.18 6.23 -20.51
C ALA A 419 -1.62 6.69 -19.11
N CYS A 420 -0.66 6.80 -18.19
CA CYS A 420 -0.88 7.22 -16.81
C CYS A 420 -0.34 8.62 -16.52
N LEU A 421 0.13 9.37 -17.55
CA LEU A 421 0.56 10.76 -17.37
C LEU A 421 -0.64 11.71 -17.48
N ASP A 422 -0.68 12.67 -16.57
CA ASP A 422 -1.64 13.77 -16.63
C ASP A 422 -1.24 14.83 -17.69
N ASP A 423 -2.03 15.91 -17.79
CA ASP A 423 -1.78 16.99 -18.77
C ASP A 423 -0.49 17.77 -18.49
N ARG A 424 0.03 17.71 -17.26
CA ARG A 424 1.29 18.32 -16.86
C ARG A 424 2.51 17.42 -17.08
N GLY A 425 2.31 16.18 -17.54
CA GLY A 425 3.35 15.17 -17.69
C GLY A 425 3.73 14.47 -16.39
N CYS A 426 2.96 14.62 -15.31
CA CYS A 426 3.15 13.89 -14.08
C CYS A 426 2.49 12.51 -14.15
N LEU A 427 3.16 11.47 -13.63
CA LEU A 427 2.52 10.17 -13.42
C LEU A 427 1.41 10.32 -12.38
N ARG A 428 0.20 9.88 -12.76
CA ARG A 428 -0.95 9.82 -11.87
C ARG A 428 -1.77 8.58 -12.14
N THR A 429 -1.64 7.58 -11.29
CA THR A 429 -2.51 6.41 -11.34
C THR A 429 -3.73 6.61 -10.46
N LEU A 430 -4.89 6.18 -10.92
CA LEU A 430 -6.17 6.34 -10.21
C LEU A 430 -6.99 5.05 -10.35
N PRO A 431 -7.60 4.55 -9.25
CA PRO A 431 -8.42 3.34 -9.26
C PRO A 431 -9.50 3.30 -10.33
N HIS A 432 -10.32 4.34 -10.43
CA HIS A 432 -11.45 4.42 -11.35
C HIS A 432 -11.06 4.63 -12.83
N ARG A 433 -9.79 5.02 -13.11
CA ARG A 433 -9.32 5.24 -14.49
C ARG A 433 -8.42 4.14 -14.99
N HIS A 434 -7.54 3.65 -14.13
CA HIS A 434 -6.46 2.75 -14.52
C HIS A 434 -6.58 1.36 -13.88
N GLY A 435 -7.46 1.18 -12.87
CA GLY A 435 -7.54 -0.05 -12.10
C GLY A 435 -6.29 -0.32 -11.26
N LEU A 436 -5.54 0.74 -10.92
CA LEU A 436 -4.30 0.70 -10.15
C LEU A 436 -4.46 1.42 -8.81
N GLU A 437 -3.56 1.12 -7.86
CA GLU A 437 -3.34 1.92 -6.65
C GLU A 437 -3.03 3.38 -7.04
N ALA A 438 -3.42 4.35 -6.20
CA ALA A 438 -3.17 5.76 -6.51
C ALA A 438 -1.73 6.14 -6.15
N PHE A 439 -0.95 6.45 -7.17
CA PHE A 439 0.42 6.97 -7.07
C PHE A 439 0.55 8.25 -7.86
N PHE A 440 1.49 9.07 -7.43
CA PHE A 440 1.92 10.27 -8.13
C PHE A 440 3.43 10.27 -8.29
N ALA A 441 3.95 10.75 -9.45
CA ALA A 441 5.36 11.10 -9.58
C ALA A 441 5.56 12.23 -10.58
N ALA A 442 6.47 13.16 -10.24
CA ALA A 442 6.89 14.27 -11.08
C ALA A 442 8.39 14.20 -11.35
N ARG A 443 8.77 14.44 -12.61
CA ARG A 443 10.18 14.62 -13.02
C ARG A 443 10.51 16.10 -13.02
N LEU A 444 11.60 16.44 -12.36
CA LEU A 444 12.08 17.81 -12.23
C LEU A 444 13.50 17.89 -12.80
N ARG A 445 13.67 18.55 -13.95
CA ARG A 445 14.97 18.69 -14.64
C ARG A 445 15.75 19.83 -14.00
N HIS A 446 16.96 19.58 -13.52
CA HIS A 446 17.91 20.62 -13.15
C HIS A 446 18.46 21.23 -14.44
N ARG A 447 18.31 22.53 -14.62
CA ARG A 447 18.85 23.26 -15.77
C ARG A 447 20.37 23.10 -15.80
N ALA A 448 20.93 23.02 -17.03
CA ALA A 448 22.38 22.91 -17.23
C ALA A 448 23.09 24.24 -16.94
#